data_d8eaa6e9b9424020834ed0e019d536c7
#
_entry.id   d8eaa6e9b9424020834ed0e019d536c7
#
_cell.length_a   1.000
_cell.length_b   1.000
_cell.length_c   1.000
_cell.angle_alpha   90.00
_cell.angle_beta   90.00
_cell.angle_gamma   90.00
#
_symmetry.space_group_name_H-M   'P 1'
#
loop_
_entity.id
_entity.type
_entity.pdbx_description
1 polymer ?
#
loop_
_entity_poly.entity_id
_entity_poly.type
_entity_poly.pdbx_seq_one_letter_code
_entity_poly.pdbx_strand_id
1 'polypeptide(L)'
;MDYRKAFFVEPGKKLKLKDFDPNSTEGCDSKEAAAGGLDAYALALAHQQKLLYAEKKHALLIVLQGSDASGKDGAIRRTFTCFNPQGVNVTSFKEPTPVELAHDFLWRIHWHVPAKGDVAIFNRSHYEDVLITRVRKIIDDKTAVDRLARIRDFETLLVESGTVILKFFLHISKEEQLARFEKRLVDPERNWKISEADYSERPFWDDYIKVYEDALSATSTKSAPWYVIPSNRKWFRDLALSQIVADALDDLHLRFPEPTVDLAEIRLKYHAALAAQEADK
;
A
#
# COMPACT_ATOMS: atom_id res chain seq x y z
N MET A 1 -20.36 -2.42 5.75
CA MET A 1 -20.08 -1.85 4.40
C MET A 1 -18.94 -2.62 3.78
N ASP A 2 -18.99 -2.91 2.47
CA ASP A 2 -17.90 -3.54 1.74
C ASP A 2 -17.08 -2.45 1.00
N TYR A 3 -15.98 -2.02 1.60
CA TYR A 3 -15.14 -0.95 1.04
C TYR A 3 -14.37 -1.37 -0.21
N ARG A 4 -14.17 -2.68 -0.42
CA ARG A 4 -13.60 -3.20 -1.68
C ARG A 4 -14.51 -2.89 -2.87
N LYS A 5 -15.82 -2.95 -2.68
CA LYS A 5 -16.78 -2.58 -3.74
C LYS A 5 -16.98 -1.08 -3.85
N ALA A 6 -17.04 -0.38 -2.70
CA ALA A 6 -17.36 1.05 -2.67
C ALA A 6 -16.29 1.92 -3.33
N PHE A 7 -15.01 1.56 -3.18
CA PHE A 7 -13.88 2.39 -3.63
C PHE A 7 -13.09 1.81 -4.80
N PHE A 8 -13.58 0.71 -5.36
CA PHE A 8 -12.96 0.04 -6.49
C PHE A 8 -13.01 0.88 -7.77
N VAL A 9 -11.87 0.97 -8.45
CA VAL A 9 -11.79 1.57 -9.79
C VAL A 9 -12.08 0.49 -10.83
N GLU A 10 -13.24 0.58 -11.47
CA GLU A 10 -13.65 -0.41 -12.47
C GLU A 10 -12.70 -0.45 -13.68
N PRO A 11 -12.15 -1.64 -14.01
CA PRO A 11 -11.29 -1.80 -15.18
C PRO A 11 -12.00 -1.40 -16.48
N GLY A 12 -11.28 -0.67 -17.32
CA GLY A 12 -11.80 -0.25 -18.64
C GLY A 12 -12.78 0.92 -18.62
N LYS A 13 -13.14 1.43 -17.42
CA LYS A 13 -13.93 2.65 -17.32
C LYS A 13 -13.05 3.87 -17.04
N LYS A 14 -13.44 5.00 -17.63
CA LYS A 14 -12.77 6.28 -17.38
C LYS A 14 -13.16 6.80 -15.99
N LEU A 15 -12.20 6.86 -15.10
CA LEU A 15 -12.35 7.40 -13.76
C LEU A 15 -12.45 8.94 -13.79
N LYS A 16 -13.29 9.48 -12.91
CA LYS A 16 -13.30 10.89 -12.54
C LYS A 16 -13.19 11.03 -11.03
N LEU A 17 -12.10 11.61 -10.55
CA LEU A 17 -11.86 11.77 -9.11
C LEU A 17 -12.90 12.67 -8.43
N LYS A 18 -13.53 13.59 -9.16
CA LYS A 18 -14.64 14.41 -8.66
C LYS A 18 -15.88 13.60 -8.25
N ASP A 19 -16.02 12.37 -8.75
CA ASP A 19 -17.15 11.49 -8.41
C ASP A 19 -16.92 10.78 -7.05
N PHE A 20 -15.73 10.94 -6.44
CA PHE A 20 -15.36 10.42 -5.14
C PHE A 20 -15.22 11.57 -4.14
N ASP A 21 -16.14 11.66 -3.18
CA ASP A 21 -16.03 12.68 -2.12
C ASP A 21 -14.88 12.35 -1.16
N PRO A 22 -13.83 13.18 -1.07
CA PRO A 22 -12.71 12.96 -0.14
C PRO A 22 -13.11 13.06 1.34
N ASN A 23 -14.29 13.59 1.65
CA ASN A 23 -14.86 13.65 3.00
C ASN A 23 -15.75 12.44 3.34
N SER A 24 -16.07 11.59 2.37
CA SER A 24 -16.96 10.46 2.58
C SER A 24 -16.50 9.60 3.76
N THR A 25 -17.46 9.21 4.58
CA THR A 25 -17.32 8.24 5.67
C THR A 25 -18.39 7.17 5.57
N GLU A 26 -18.77 6.84 4.37
CA GLU A 26 -19.87 5.94 4.07
C GLU A 26 -19.72 4.60 4.79
N GLY A 27 -20.76 4.21 5.52
CA GLY A 27 -20.77 2.99 6.32
C GLY A 27 -20.09 3.09 7.70
N CYS A 28 -19.58 4.30 8.09
CA CYS A 28 -19.04 4.52 9.44
C CYS A 28 -19.21 6.00 9.85
N ASP A 29 -20.06 6.27 10.81
CA ASP A 29 -20.53 7.64 11.11
C ASP A 29 -19.58 8.43 12.01
N SER A 30 -18.68 7.77 12.75
CA SER A 30 -17.79 8.44 13.69
C SER A 30 -16.46 7.71 13.89
N LYS A 31 -15.48 8.45 14.43
CA LYS A 31 -14.17 7.89 14.81
C LYS A 31 -14.31 6.82 15.91
N GLU A 32 -15.24 7.01 16.82
CA GLU A 32 -15.54 6.09 17.92
C GLU A 32 -16.15 4.79 17.39
N ALA A 33 -17.05 4.88 16.40
CA ALA A 33 -17.61 3.71 15.72
C ALA A 33 -16.53 2.93 14.93
N ALA A 34 -15.55 3.64 14.37
CA ALA A 34 -14.44 3.02 13.65
C ALA A 34 -13.46 2.27 14.56
N ALA A 35 -13.34 2.64 15.85
CA ALA A 35 -12.29 2.13 16.74
C ALA A 35 -12.34 0.60 16.89
N GLY A 36 -13.52 0.04 17.18
CA GLY A 36 -13.69 -1.41 17.31
C GLY A 36 -13.38 -2.17 16.01
N GLY A 37 -13.73 -1.59 14.85
CA GLY A 37 -13.39 -2.16 13.55
C GLY A 37 -11.88 -2.15 13.29
N LEU A 38 -11.21 -1.05 13.61
CA LEU A 38 -9.75 -0.92 13.48
C LEU A 38 -9.00 -1.95 14.34
N ASP A 39 -9.44 -2.15 15.59
CA ASP A 39 -8.82 -3.15 16.49
C ASP A 39 -9.04 -4.57 15.96
N ALA A 40 -10.24 -4.89 15.49
CA ALA A 40 -10.56 -6.18 14.90
C ALA A 40 -9.71 -6.46 13.64
N TYR A 41 -9.60 -5.48 12.74
CA TYR A 41 -8.76 -5.63 11.54
C TYR A 41 -7.27 -5.70 11.88
N ALA A 42 -6.78 -4.99 12.89
CA ALA A 42 -5.39 -5.11 13.32
C ALA A 42 -5.06 -6.53 13.79
N LEU A 43 -5.93 -7.17 14.56
CA LEU A 43 -5.77 -8.57 14.98
C LEU A 43 -5.83 -9.53 13.78
N ALA A 44 -6.80 -9.34 12.88
CA ALA A 44 -6.92 -10.17 11.68
C ALA A 44 -5.68 -10.05 10.77
N LEU A 45 -5.23 -8.83 10.50
CA LEU A 45 -4.05 -8.53 9.69
C LEU A 45 -2.78 -9.13 10.28
N ALA A 46 -2.57 -9.03 11.61
CA ALA A 46 -1.42 -9.63 12.28
C ALA A 46 -1.42 -11.16 12.13
N HIS A 47 -2.60 -11.78 12.28
CA HIS A 47 -2.74 -13.24 12.10
C HIS A 47 -2.51 -13.66 10.65
N GLN A 48 -3.15 -13.01 9.69
CA GLN A 48 -3.03 -13.30 8.27
C GLN A 48 -1.60 -13.12 7.75
N GLN A 49 -0.91 -12.07 8.18
CA GLN A 49 0.49 -11.85 7.82
C GLN A 49 1.40 -12.96 8.38
N LYS A 50 1.13 -13.44 9.59
CA LYS A 50 1.85 -14.60 10.15
C LYS A 50 1.64 -15.86 9.32
N LEU A 51 0.42 -16.11 8.84
CA LEU A 51 0.12 -17.22 7.94
C LEU A 51 0.83 -17.08 6.59
N LEU A 52 0.78 -15.88 5.99
CA LEU A 52 1.47 -15.56 4.74
C LEU A 52 2.97 -15.85 4.85
N TYR A 53 3.60 -15.34 5.93
CA TYR A 53 5.02 -15.53 6.21
C TYR A 53 5.40 -17.01 6.40
N ALA A 54 4.54 -17.81 7.05
CA ALA A 54 4.78 -19.22 7.28
C ALA A 54 4.57 -20.07 6.02
N GLU A 55 3.53 -19.77 5.23
CA GLU A 55 3.13 -20.55 4.05
C GLU A 55 4.10 -20.38 2.88
N LYS A 56 4.61 -19.17 2.66
CA LYS A 56 5.57 -18.81 1.57
C LYS A 56 5.10 -19.18 0.16
N LYS A 57 3.79 -19.16 -0.10
CA LYS A 57 3.22 -19.41 -1.43
C LYS A 57 2.86 -18.11 -2.15
N HIS A 58 2.39 -17.13 -1.42
CA HIS A 58 1.95 -15.83 -1.92
C HIS A 58 2.84 -14.72 -1.39
N ALA A 59 2.81 -13.56 -2.03
CA ALA A 59 3.39 -12.31 -1.57
C ALA A 59 2.32 -11.22 -1.60
N LEU A 60 2.50 -10.13 -0.83
CA LEU A 60 1.59 -8.99 -0.85
C LEU A 60 2.36 -7.72 -1.21
N LEU A 61 1.94 -7.05 -2.28
CA LEU A 61 2.42 -5.73 -2.66
C LEU A 61 1.32 -4.68 -2.45
N ILE A 62 1.60 -3.70 -1.59
CA ILE A 62 0.71 -2.57 -1.33
C ILE A 62 1.34 -1.32 -1.93
N VAL A 63 0.62 -0.66 -2.82
CA VAL A 63 1.04 0.60 -3.45
C VAL A 63 0.19 1.75 -2.90
N LEU A 64 0.84 2.74 -2.29
CA LEU A 64 0.19 3.95 -1.78
C LEU A 64 0.57 5.15 -2.64
N GLN A 65 -0.41 5.75 -3.29
CA GLN A 65 -0.29 6.96 -4.08
C GLN A 65 -1.23 8.06 -3.57
N GLY A 66 -0.99 9.29 -3.96
CA GLY A 66 -1.77 10.47 -3.61
C GLY A 66 -0.91 11.72 -3.53
N SER A 67 -1.56 12.88 -3.59
CA SER A 67 -0.92 14.18 -3.52
C SER A 67 -0.07 14.35 -2.25
N ASP A 68 0.77 15.38 -2.21
CA ASP A 68 1.51 15.72 -1.00
C ASP A 68 0.54 16.01 0.14
N ALA A 69 0.96 15.61 1.35
CA ALA A 69 0.13 15.63 2.56
C ALA A 69 -1.12 14.73 2.52
N SER A 70 -1.35 13.86 1.51
CA SER A 70 -2.48 12.91 1.49
C SER A 70 -2.46 11.93 2.68
N GLY A 71 -1.29 11.73 3.30
CA GLY A 71 -1.14 10.99 4.55
C GLY A 71 -0.63 9.56 4.37
N LYS A 72 0.12 9.29 3.31
CA LYS A 72 0.75 7.99 3.02
C LYS A 72 1.51 7.42 4.22
N ASP A 73 2.47 8.18 4.81
CA ASP A 73 3.23 7.74 6.00
C ASP A 73 2.31 7.40 7.20
N GLY A 74 1.25 8.21 7.36
CA GLY A 74 0.27 7.99 8.44
C GLY A 74 -0.54 6.73 8.24
N ALA A 75 -0.93 6.44 7.00
CA ALA A 75 -1.61 5.20 6.63
C ALA A 75 -0.71 3.98 6.90
N ILE A 76 0.55 4.02 6.43
CA ILE A 76 1.51 2.95 6.67
C ILE A 76 1.65 2.66 8.16
N ARG A 77 1.94 3.70 8.95
CA ARG A 77 2.14 3.56 10.40
C ARG A 77 0.91 3.04 11.13
N ARG A 78 -0.31 3.43 10.71
CA ARG A 78 -1.54 3.05 11.45
C ARG A 78 -2.08 1.70 11.04
N THR A 79 -2.07 1.41 9.73
CA THR A 79 -2.66 0.17 9.21
C THR A 79 -1.72 -1.04 9.40
N PHE A 80 -0.40 -0.84 9.27
CA PHE A 80 0.55 -1.96 9.20
C PHE A 80 1.47 -2.10 10.43
N THR A 81 1.27 -1.32 11.50
CA THR A 81 2.01 -1.49 12.76
C THR A 81 1.81 -2.86 13.41
N CYS A 82 0.69 -3.51 13.12
CA CYS A 82 0.37 -4.86 13.62
C CYS A 82 1.17 -5.98 12.94
N PHE A 83 1.84 -5.71 11.82
CA PHE A 83 2.62 -6.72 11.10
C PHE A 83 3.96 -6.98 11.79
N ASN A 84 4.41 -8.25 11.72
CA ASN A 84 5.77 -8.62 12.14
C ASN A 84 6.79 -7.97 11.17
N PRO A 85 7.70 -7.11 11.67
CA PRO A 85 8.66 -6.41 10.82
C PRO A 85 9.62 -7.33 10.06
N GLN A 86 9.81 -8.58 10.47
CA GLN A 86 10.67 -9.53 9.77
C GLN A 86 10.14 -9.92 8.36
N GLY A 87 8.83 -9.82 8.16
CA GLY A 87 8.19 -10.15 6.88
C GLY A 87 7.61 -8.92 6.17
N VAL A 88 8.08 -7.70 6.49
CA VAL A 88 7.55 -6.45 5.90
C VAL A 88 8.67 -5.50 5.51
N ASN A 89 8.64 -5.06 4.26
CA ASN A 89 9.53 -4.02 3.75
C ASN A 89 8.74 -2.78 3.33
N VAL A 90 9.14 -1.60 3.83
CA VAL A 90 8.55 -0.32 3.43
C VAL A 90 9.57 0.45 2.61
N THR A 91 9.25 0.72 1.35
CA THR A 91 10.10 1.48 0.45
C THR A 91 9.44 2.81 0.09
N SER A 92 10.17 3.91 0.32
CA SER A 92 9.74 5.24 -0.10
C SER A 92 10.49 5.65 -1.36
N PHE A 93 9.80 5.64 -2.50
CA PHE A 93 10.41 6.05 -3.77
C PHE A 93 10.49 7.58 -3.86
N LYS A 94 11.72 8.05 -3.92
CA LYS A 94 12.08 9.46 -4.13
C LYS A 94 12.53 9.66 -5.58
N GLU A 95 13.06 10.85 -5.86
CA GLU A 95 13.72 11.14 -7.13
C GLU A 95 14.78 10.07 -7.45
N PRO A 96 14.83 9.56 -8.69
CA PRO A 96 15.76 8.53 -9.07
C PRO A 96 17.22 9.01 -8.97
N THR A 97 18.08 8.14 -8.49
CA THR A 97 19.55 8.38 -8.51
C THR A 97 20.10 8.30 -9.93
N PRO A 98 21.32 8.83 -10.20
CA PRO A 98 21.94 8.69 -11.52
C PRO A 98 22.12 7.23 -11.97
N VAL A 99 22.32 6.30 -11.03
CA VAL A 99 22.42 4.86 -11.34
C VAL A 99 21.07 4.32 -11.78
N GLU A 100 19.99 4.67 -11.08
CA GLU A 100 18.63 4.25 -11.43
C GLU A 100 18.17 4.84 -12.77
N LEU A 101 18.56 6.09 -13.08
CA LEU A 101 18.28 6.74 -14.37
C LEU A 101 19.02 6.12 -15.56
N ALA A 102 20.13 5.43 -15.32
CA ALA A 102 20.89 4.71 -16.37
C ALA A 102 20.20 3.40 -16.80
N HIS A 103 19.18 2.97 -16.09
CA HIS A 103 18.39 1.77 -16.36
C HIS A 103 16.95 2.13 -16.78
N ASP A 104 16.15 1.12 -17.15
CA ASP A 104 14.74 1.34 -17.35
C ASP A 104 14.04 1.72 -16.04
N PHE A 105 12.88 2.42 -16.16
CA PHE A 105 12.20 3.00 -15.00
C PHE A 105 11.62 1.97 -14.01
N LEU A 106 11.52 0.68 -14.39
CA LEU A 106 11.07 -0.40 -13.52
C LEU A 106 12.23 -1.12 -12.82
N TRP A 107 13.47 -0.92 -13.27
CA TRP A 107 14.63 -1.61 -12.72
C TRP A 107 14.73 -1.43 -11.21
N ARG A 108 14.67 -0.20 -10.70
CA ARG A 108 14.71 0.09 -9.26
C ARG A 108 13.52 -0.48 -8.51
N ILE A 109 12.38 -0.68 -9.17
CA ILE A 109 11.16 -1.21 -8.56
C ILE A 109 11.30 -2.70 -8.30
N HIS A 110 11.89 -3.45 -9.24
CA HIS A 110 12.10 -4.88 -9.12
C HIS A 110 12.88 -5.29 -7.85
N TRP A 111 13.84 -4.49 -7.42
CA TRP A 111 14.63 -4.75 -6.21
C TRP A 111 13.81 -4.70 -4.92
N HIS A 112 12.62 -4.12 -4.96
CA HIS A 112 11.77 -3.89 -3.80
C HIS A 112 10.47 -4.70 -3.82
N VAL A 113 10.19 -5.48 -4.88
CA VAL A 113 9.03 -6.37 -4.89
C VAL A 113 9.15 -7.46 -3.82
N PRO A 114 8.03 -7.89 -3.21
CA PRO A 114 8.10 -8.85 -2.11
C PRO A 114 8.47 -10.24 -2.59
N ALA A 115 9.29 -10.95 -1.81
CA ALA A 115 9.44 -12.39 -1.93
C ALA A 115 8.19 -13.11 -1.42
N LYS A 116 8.01 -14.39 -1.80
CA LYS A 116 6.91 -15.21 -1.28
C LYS A 116 7.00 -15.33 0.25
N GLY A 117 5.92 -15.03 0.93
CA GLY A 117 5.83 -14.92 2.38
C GLY A 117 5.94 -13.49 2.91
N ASP A 118 6.43 -12.55 2.10
CA ASP A 118 6.69 -11.18 2.51
C ASP A 118 5.61 -10.21 2.04
N VAL A 119 5.58 -9.05 2.72
CA VAL A 119 4.78 -7.88 2.37
C VAL A 119 5.71 -6.75 1.97
N ALA A 120 5.52 -6.16 0.80
CA ALA A 120 6.14 -4.90 0.44
C ALA A 120 5.11 -3.76 0.43
N ILE A 121 5.46 -2.63 1.01
CA ILE A 121 4.63 -1.43 1.04
C ILE A 121 5.38 -0.31 0.34
N PHE A 122 4.86 0.14 -0.78
CA PHE A 122 5.42 1.22 -1.57
C PHE A 122 4.78 2.56 -1.19
N ASN A 123 5.57 3.43 -0.56
CA ASN A 123 5.20 4.83 -0.32
C ASN A 123 5.65 5.65 -1.53
N ARG A 124 4.70 6.02 -2.41
CA ARG A 124 4.93 6.30 -3.83
C ARG A 124 5.44 5.03 -4.53
N SER A 125 5.62 5.05 -5.85
CA SER A 125 5.98 3.82 -6.57
C SER A 125 6.48 4.13 -7.98
N HIS A 126 6.55 3.11 -8.82
CA HIS A 126 6.78 3.21 -10.26
C HIS A 126 5.80 4.13 -11.00
N TYR A 127 4.68 4.48 -10.40
CA TYR A 127 3.75 5.46 -10.97
C TYR A 127 4.32 6.88 -10.98
N GLU A 128 5.29 7.23 -10.10
CA GLU A 128 5.95 8.53 -10.14
C GLU A 128 6.62 8.80 -11.49
N ASP A 129 7.14 7.76 -12.14
CA ASP A 129 7.78 7.83 -13.46
C ASP A 129 6.79 8.12 -14.61
N VAL A 130 5.49 8.19 -14.30
CA VAL A 130 4.44 8.66 -15.21
C VAL A 130 3.76 9.93 -14.67
N LEU A 131 3.54 10.02 -13.36
CA LEU A 131 2.76 11.10 -12.75
C LEU A 131 3.51 12.43 -12.79
N ILE A 132 4.55 12.59 -11.97
CA ILE A 132 5.31 13.84 -11.89
C ILE A 132 6.05 14.13 -13.20
N THR A 133 6.57 13.12 -13.87
CA THR A 133 7.31 13.28 -15.12
C THR A 133 6.43 13.84 -16.24
N ARG A 134 5.15 13.47 -16.27
CA ARG A 134 4.16 14.01 -17.22
C ARG A 134 3.71 15.42 -16.84
N VAL A 135 3.40 15.68 -15.55
CA VAL A 135 3.04 17.02 -15.05
C VAL A 135 4.15 18.02 -15.32
N ARG A 136 5.40 17.63 -15.10
CA ARG A 136 6.58 18.48 -15.32
C ARG A 136 7.08 18.46 -16.77
N LYS A 137 6.35 17.80 -17.68
CA LYS A 137 6.70 17.71 -19.12
C LYS A 137 8.09 17.16 -19.41
N ILE A 138 8.58 16.28 -18.51
CA ILE A 138 9.83 15.52 -18.70
C ILE A 138 9.61 14.43 -19.74
N ILE A 139 8.39 13.87 -19.79
CA ILE A 139 7.94 12.95 -20.81
C ILE A 139 6.70 13.51 -21.53
N ASP A 140 6.50 13.11 -22.78
CA ASP A 140 5.30 13.42 -23.56
C ASP A 140 4.15 12.45 -23.24
N ASP A 141 2.96 12.77 -23.72
CA ASP A 141 1.75 11.96 -23.53
C ASP A 141 1.87 10.55 -24.13
N LYS A 142 2.57 10.40 -25.25
CA LYS A 142 2.81 9.10 -25.88
C LYS A 142 3.67 8.21 -24.98
N THR A 143 4.78 8.73 -24.51
CA THR A 143 5.66 8.02 -23.57
C THR A 143 4.92 7.65 -22.28
N ALA A 144 4.04 8.54 -21.77
CA ALA A 144 3.23 8.25 -20.60
C ALA A 144 2.29 7.05 -20.84
N VAL A 145 1.61 7.00 -21.98
CA VAL A 145 0.74 5.86 -22.36
C VAL A 145 1.54 4.57 -22.47
N ASP A 146 2.71 4.62 -23.13
CA ASP A 146 3.58 3.46 -23.28
C ASP A 146 4.07 2.95 -21.92
N ARG A 147 4.47 3.86 -20.99
CA ARG A 147 4.87 3.49 -19.64
C ARG A 147 3.74 2.87 -18.83
N LEU A 148 2.51 3.40 -18.91
CA LEU A 148 1.34 2.81 -18.25
C LEU A 148 1.06 1.38 -18.75
N ALA A 149 1.26 1.11 -20.05
CA ALA A 149 1.17 -0.24 -20.59
C ALA A 149 2.25 -1.16 -19.98
N ARG A 150 3.52 -0.70 -19.89
CA ARG A 150 4.60 -1.47 -19.27
C ARG A 150 4.39 -1.71 -17.76
N ILE A 151 3.83 -0.74 -17.04
CA ILE A 151 3.44 -0.91 -15.64
C ILE A 151 2.41 -2.04 -15.52
N ARG A 152 1.39 -2.05 -16.37
CA ARG A 152 0.38 -3.11 -16.36
C ARG A 152 0.97 -4.49 -16.68
N ASP A 153 1.87 -4.57 -17.67
CA ASP A 153 2.57 -5.81 -18.00
C ASP A 153 3.42 -6.31 -16.81
N PHE A 154 4.12 -5.41 -16.13
CA PHE A 154 4.91 -5.69 -14.94
C PHE A 154 4.05 -6.19 -13.76
N GLU A 155 2.94 -5.51 -13.49
CA GLU A 155 1.99 -5.93 -12.44
C GLU A 155 1.37 -7.30 -12.77
N THR A 156 1.08 -7.57 -14.05
CA THR A 156 0.60 -8.88 -14.50
C THR A 156 1.64 -9.97 -14.24
N LEU A 157 2.91 -9.74 -14.57
CA LEU A 157 4.00 -10.67 -14.28
C LEU A 157 4.09 -11.01 -12.78
N LEU A 158 3.96 -10.02 -11.90
CA LEU A 158 4.01 -10.23 -10.46
C LEU A 158 2.80 -11.04 -9.98
N VAL A 159 1.61 -10.74 -10.48
CA VAL A 159 0.38 -11.48 -10.13
C VAL A 159 0.47 -12.93 -10.58
N GLU A 160 0.90 -13.20 -11.80
CA GLU A 160 1.10 -14.56 -12.33
C GLU A 160 2.18 -15.34 -11.54
N SER A 161 3.10 -14.62 -10.89
CA SER A 161 4.11 -15.18 -9.99
C SER A 161 3.63 -15.41 -8.55
N GLY A 162 2.36 -15.08 -8.26
CA GLY A 162 1.73 -15.30 -6.95
C GLY A 162 1.76 -14.09 -6.01
N THR A 163 2.01 -12.88 -6.53
CA THR A 163 1.93 -11.64 -5.75
C THR A 163 0.52 -11.08 -5.81
N VAL A 164 -0.11 -10.87 -4.65
CA VAL A 164 -1.34 -10.07 -4.53
C VAL A 164 -0.96 -8.60 -4.57
N ILE A 165 -1.58 -7.82 -5.44
CA ILE A 165 -1.32 -6.39 -5.59
C ILE A 165 -2.55 -5.60 -5.22
N LEU A 166 -2.41 -4.68 -4.26
CA LEU A 166 -3.44 -3.73 -3.85
C LEU A 166 -2.90 -2.31 -4.03
N LYS A 167 -3.61 -1.50 -4.80
CA LYS A 167 -3.19 -0.13 -5.11
C LYS A 167 -4.19 0.86 -4.55
N PHE A 168 -3.72 1.83 -3.78
CA PHE A 168 -4.54 2.81 -3.08
C PHE A 168 -4.16 4.22 -3.49
N PHE A 169 -5.13 4.97 -3.98
CA PHE A 169 -5.04 6.41 -4.15
C PHE A 169 -5.70 7.11 -2.96
N LEU A 170 -4.89 7.79 -2.14
CA LEU A 170 -5.37 8.52 -0.97
C LEU A 170 -5.90 9.88 -1.41
N HIS A 171 -7.21 9.97 -1.60
CA HIS A 171 -7.88 11.13 -2.14
C HIS A 171 -8.19 12.15 -1.04
N ILE A 172 -7.57 13.33 -1.14
CA ILE A 172 -7.85 14.51 -0.30
C ILE A 172 -8.30 15.66 -1.17
N SER A 173 -9.01 16.62 -0.58
CA SER A 173 -9.33 17.86 -1.25
C SER A 173 -8.16 18.84 -1.23
N LYS A 174 -8.19 19.82 -2.13
CA LYS A 174 -7.17 20.90 -2.22
C LYS A 174 -7.14 21.75 -0.94
N GLU A 175 -8.30 21.92 -0.30
CA GLU A 175 -8.46 22.65 0.95
C GLU A 175 -7.84 21.86 2.12
N GLU A 176 -8.12 20.57 2.20
CA GLU A 176 -7.53 19.71 3.25
C GLU A 176 -6.01 19.65 3.12
N GLN A 177 -5.46 19.61 1.90
CA GLN A 177 -4.03 19.69 1.69
C GLN A 177 -3.44 20.95 2.33
N LEU A 178 -4.06 22.12 2.06
CA LEU A 178 -3.59 23.40 2.62
C LEU A 178 -3.70 23.41 4.15
N ALA A 179 -4.80 22.92 4.70
CA ALA A 179 -4.97 22.81 6.15
C ALA A 179 -3.92 21.87 6.80
N ARG A 180 -3.48 20.83 6.07
CA ARG A 180 -2.39 19.95 6.54
C ARG A 180 -1.03 20.63 6.48
N PHE A 181 -0.78 21.49 5.49
CA PHE A 181 0.43 22.30 5.41
C PHE A 181 0.50 23.30 6.57
N GLU A 182 -0.61 24.00 6.86
CA GLU A 182 -0.71 24.87 8.03
C GLU A 182 -0.35 24.15 9.32
N LYS A 183 -0.94 22.94 9.55
CA LYS A 183 -0.60 22.11 10.71
C LYS A 183 0.87 21.71 10.78
N ARG A 184 1.57 21.59 9.65
CA ARG A 184 3.02 21.34 9.64
C ARG A 184 3.81 22.59 10.02
N LEU A 185 3.32 23.80 9.69
CA LEU A 185 3.96 25.07 10.04
C LEU A 185 3.84 25.39 11.54
N VAL A 186 2.67 25.12 12.12
CA VAL A 186 2.36 25.46 13.52
C VAL A 186 2.90 24.46 14.53
N ASP A 187 3.09 23.19 14.11
CA ASP A 187 3.51 22.11 14.98
C ASP A 187 5.03 21.86 14.83
N PRO A 188 5.86 22.23 15.85
CA PRO A 188 7.31 22.06 15.80
C PRO A 188 7.76 20.61 15.51
N GLU A 189 6.98 19.59 15.96
CA GLU A 189 7.28 18.19 15.71
C GLU A 189 7.07 17.80 14.25
N ARG A 190 6.44 18.67 13.44
CA ARG A 190 6.11 18.43 12.03
C ARG A 190 6.79 19.39 11.06
N ASN A 191 7.47 20.43 11.54
CA ASN A 191 8.13 21.41 10.67
C ASN A 191 9.12 20.76 9.71
N TRP A 192 9.81 19.70 10.14
CA TRP A 192 10.76 18.95 9.30
C TRP A 192 10.12 18.27 8.07
N LYS A 193 8.79 18.17 8.02
CA LYS A 193 8.05 17.58 6.90
C LYS A 193 7.66 18.56 5.83
N ILE A 194 7.84 19.85 6.06
CA ILE A 194 7.48 20.88 5.10
C ILE A 194 8.66 21.19 4.19
N SER A 195 8.37 21.41 2.93
CA SER A 195 9.36 21.78 1.94
C SER A 195 8.82 22.86 0.99
N GLU A 196 9.70 23.58 0.31
CA GLU A 196 9.30 24.50 -0.76
C GLU A 196 8.58 23.77 -1.91
N ALA A 197 8.94 22.51 -2.16
CA ALA A 197 8.29 21.67 -3.16
C ALA A 197 6.78 21.49 -2.88
N ASP A 198 6.36 21.39 -1.60
CA ASP A 198 4.94 21.30 -1.23
C ASP A 198 4.11 22.46 -1.82
N TYR A 199 4.68 23.67 -1.86
CA TYR A 199 4.01 24.87 -2.40
C TYR A 199 4.21 25.03 -3.90
N SER A 200 5.37 24.71 -4.43
CA SER A 200 5.66 24.84 -5.86
C SER A 200 4.94 23.82 -6.73
N GLU A 201 4.51 22.67 -6.16
CA GLU A 201 3.69 21.66 -6.84
C GLU A 201 2.19 22.00 -6.82
N ARG A 202 1.73 22.77 -5.85
CA ARG A 202 0.31 23.08 -5.66
C ARG A 202 -0.37 23.79 -6.84
N PRO A 203 0.26 24.70 -7.61
CA PRO A 203 -0.33 25.26 -8.82
C PRO A 203 -0.70 24.21 -9.89
N PHE A 204 -0.02 23.08 -9.91
CA PHE A 204 -0.26 21.98 -10.85
C PHE A 204 -1.33 20.98 -10.37
N TRP A 205 -2.13 21.34 -9.35
CA TRP A 205 -3.14 20.45 -8.77
C TRP A 205 -4.04 19.79 -9.82
N ASP A 206 -4.59 20.58 -10.74
CA ASP A 206 -5.52 20.10 -11.76
C ASP A 206 -4.82 19.19 -12.79
N ASP A 207 -3.55 19.45 -13.09
CA ASP A 207 -2.73 18.60 -13.94
C ASP A 207 -2.47 17.26 -13.24
N TYR A 208 -2.16 17.27 -11.92
CA TYR A 208 -2.03 16.04 -11.14
C TYR A 208 -3.33 15.24 -11.11
N ILE A 209 -4.48 15.86 -10.88
CA ILE A 209 -5.77 15.18 -10.91
C ILE A 209 -5.97 14.47 -12.23
N LYS A 210 -5.70 15.14 -13.35
CA LYS A 210 -5.85 14.58 -14.70
C LYS A 210 -4.92 13.37 -14.93
N VAL A 211 -3.64 13.48 -14.56
CA VAL A 211 -2.70 12.37 -14.76
C VAL A 211 -2.99 11.20 -13.83
N TYR A 212 -3.50 11.43 -12.61
CA TYR A 212 -4.00 10.37 -11.74
C TYR A 212 -5.22 9.68 -12.34
N GLU A 213 -6.23 10.43 -12.81
CA GLU A 213 -7.41 9.86 -13.47
C GLU A 213 -7.01 8.93 -14.64
N ASP A 214 -6.08 9.39 -15.49
CA ASP A 214 -5.57 8.61 -16.61
C ASP A 214 -4.83 7.35 -16.13
N ALA A 215 -3.92 7.48 -15.16
CA ALA A 215 -3.12 6.37 -14.65
C ALA A 215 -3.99 5.29 -13.97
N LEU A 216 -4.90 5.70 -13.08
CA LEU A 216 -5.79 4.78 -12.39
C LEU A 216 -6.73 4.06 -13.36
N SER A 217 -7.29 4.80 -14.34
CA SER A 217 -8.16 4.21 -15.38
C SER A 217 -7.43 3.20 -16.25
N ALA A 218 -6.17 3.50 -16.64
CA ALA A 218 -5.41 2.67 -17.55
C ALA A 218 -4.85 1.40 -16.91
N THR A 219 -4.62 1.41 -15.58
CA THR A 219 -3.90 0.35 -14.89
C THR A 219 -4.71 -0.38 -13.82
N SER A 220 -5.97 0.01 -13.53
CA SER A 220 -6.83 -0.81 -12.69
C SER A 220 -7.23 -2.08 -13.43
N THR A 221 -6.96 -3.23 -12.81
CA THR A 221 -7.36 -4.55 -13.31
C THR A 221 -8.05 -5.33 -12.19
N LYS A 222 -8.70 -6.43 -12.51
CA LYS A 222 -9.31 -7.30 -11.49
C LYS A 222 -8.27 -7.93 -10.57
N SER A 223 -7.09 -8.21 -11.09
CA SER A 223 -5.99 -8.87 -10.36
C SER A 223 -5.02 -7.89 -9.68
N ALA A 224 -4.98 -6.64 -10.12
CA ALA A 224 -4.21 -5.56 -9.51
C ALA A 224 -5.07 -4.28 -9.44
N PRO A 225 -6.08 -4.26 -8.56
CA PRO A 225 -7.07 -3.19 -8.49
C PRO A 225 -6.51 -1.89 -7.91
N TRP A 226 -7.04 -0.77 -8.37
CA TRP A 226 -6.97 0.50 -7.68
C TRP A 226 -8.21 0.72 -6.80
N TYR A 227 -7.97 1.37 -5.66
CA TYR A 227 -9.01 1.86 -4.76
C TYR A 227 -8.82 3.36 -4.52
N VAL A 228 -9.86 4.16 -4.72
CA VAL A 228 -9.85 5.60 -4.40
C VAL A 228 -10.38 5.78 -2.98
N ILE A 229 -9.48 6.03 -2.03
CA ILE A 229 -9.83 6.07 -0.60
C ILE A 229 -10.07 7.51 -0.14
N PRO A 230 -11.27 7.87 0.32
CA PRO A 230 -11.54 9.16 1.00
C PRO A 230 -10.57 9.36 2.16
N SER A 231 -9.78 10.45 2.13
CA SER A 231 -8.63 10.59 3.03
C SER A 231 -8.58 11.92 3.79
N ASN A 232 -9.61 12.78 3.69
CA ASN A 232 -9.73 13.95 4.52
C ASN A 232 -9.85 13.54 6.01
N ARG A 233 -10.61 12.49 6.29
CA ARG A 233 -10.73 11.91 7.63
C ARG A 233 -9.78 10.72 7.78
N LYS A 234 -8.66 10.93 8.50
CA LYS A 234 -7.59 9.93 8.65
C LYS A 234 -8.09 8.60 9.23
N TRP A 235 -8.99 8.66 10.22
CA TRP A 235 -9.55 7.46 10.85
C TRP A 235 -10.35 6.60 9.87
N PHE A 236 -11.10 7.25 8.96
CA PHE A 236 -11.88 6.54 7.94
C PHE A 236 -10.98 5.91 6.88
N ARG A 237 -9.98 6.67 6.40
CA ARG A 237 -8.95 6.15 5.52
C ARG A 237 -8.32 4.87 6.10
N ASP A 238 -7.91 4.92 7.37
CA ASP A 238 -7.24 3.80 8.04
C ASP A 238 -8.19 2.59 8.15
N LEU A 239 -9.47 2.81 8.46
CA LEU A 239 -10.50 1.77 8.51
C LEU A 239 -10.70 1.11 7.14
N ALA A 240 -10.88 1.90 6.08
CA ALA A 240 -11.10 1.39 4.74
C ALA A 240 -9.89 0.60 4.22
N LEU A 241 -8.68 1.11 4.44
CA LEU A 241 -7.43 0.40 4.09
C LEU A 241 -7.34 -0.93 4.83
N SER A 242 -7.58 -0.94 6.16
CA SER A 242 -7.47 -2.15 6.97
C SER A 242 -8.46 -3.22 6.52
N GLN A 243 -9.71 -2.85 6.24
CA GLN A 243 -10.71 -3.79 5.73
C GLN A 243 -10.29 -4.37 4.38
N ILE A 244 -9.95 -3.52 3.40
CA ILE A 244 -9.62 -3.97 2.04
C ILE A 244 -8.43 -4.94 2.05
N VAL A 245 -7.40 -4.65 2.86
CA VAL A 245 -6.24 -5.52 2.97
C VAL A 245 -6.58 -6.83 3.69
N ALA A 246 -7.36 -6.78 4.77
CA ALA A 246 -7.79 -7.97 5.50
C ALA A 246 -8.63 -8.89 4.62
N ASP A 247 -9.62 -8.33 3.91
CA ASP A 247 -10.48 -9.10 3.00
C ASP A 247 -9.68 -9.74 1.84
N ALA A 248 -8.66 -9.03 1.32
CA ALA A 248 -7.82 -9.57 0.26
C ALA A 248 -6.89 -10.71 0.74
N LEU A 249 -6.41 -10.64 1.98
CA LEU A 249 -5.64 -11.74 2.59
C LEU A 249 -6.54 -12.93 2.97
N ASP A 250 -7.78 -12.67 3.39
CA ASP A 250 -8.76 -13.73 3.71
C ASP A 250 -9.12 -14.57 2.48
N ASP A 251 -9.25 -13.94 1.31
CA ASP A 251 -9.51 -14.62 0.03
C ASP A 251 -8.40 -15.62 -0.35
N LEU A 252 -7.20 -15.52 0.21
CA LEU A 252 -6.09 -16.45 -0.05
C LEU A 252 -6.22 -17.76 0.72
N HIS A 253 -7.13 -17.83 1.71
CA HIS A 253 -7.33 -19.02 2.55
C HIS A 253 -6.03 -19.58 3.13
N LEU A 254 -5.15 -18.69 3.61
CA LEU A 254 -3.82 -18.97 4.12
C LEU A 254 -3.85 -20.00 5.27
N ARG A 255 -2.88 -20.89 5.31
CA ARG A 255 -2.75 -21.91 6.37
C ARG A 255 -1.30 -22.08 6.78
N PHE A 256 -1.10 -22.52 8.03
CA PHE A 256 0.23 -22.99 8.41
C PHE A 256 0.61 -24.22 7.59
N PRO A 257 1.86 -24.31 7.12
CA PRO A 257 2.34 -25.49 6.42
C PRO A 257 2.39 -26.68 7.38
N GLU A 258 2.25 -27.88 6.83
CA GLU A 258 2.51 -29.10 7.60
C GLU A 258 3.98 -29.15 8.03
N PRO A 259 4.26 -29.67 9.23
CA PRO A 259 5.63 -29.87 9.68
C PRO A 259 6.43 -30.76 8.72
N THR A 260 7.66 -30.35 8.43
CA THR A 260 8.58 -31.11 7.57
C THR A 260 9.36 -32.20 8.30
N VAL A 261 9.12 -32.33 9.61
CA VAL A 261 9.79 -33.26 10.50
C VAL A 261 8.77 -34.18 11.20
N ASP A 262 9.19 -35.39 11.58
CA ASP A 262 8.36 -36.28 12.42
C ASP A 262 8.28 -35.69 13.84
N LEU A 263 7.10 -35.14 14.17
CA LEU A 263 6.87 -34.54 15.49
C LEU A 263 6.92 -35.56 16.64
N ALA A 264 6.64 -36.84 16.39
CA ALA A 264 6.74 -37.89 17.41
C ALA A 264 8.23 -38.11 17.78
N GLU A 265 9.09 -38.22 16.75
CA GLU A 265 10.54 -38.37 16.98
C GLU A 265 11.12 -37.13 17.68
N ILE A 266 10.72 -35.90 17.26
CA ILE A 266 11.17 -34.67 17.92
C ILE A 266 10.72 -34.61 19.38
N ARG A 267 9.49 -35.03 19.70
CA ARG A 267 9.02 -35.12 21.10
C ARG A 267 9.88 -36.07 21.93
N LEU A 268 10.27 -37.21 21.40
CA LEU A 268 11.16 -38.16 22.11
C LEU A 268 12.53 -37.49 22.39
N LYS A 269 13.11 -36.83 21.41
CA LYS A 269 14.38 -36.08 21.59
C LYS A 269 14.26 -34.97 22.63
N TYR A 270 13.15 -34.23 22.65
CA TYR A 270 12.88 -33.19 23.66
C TYR A 270 12.81 -33.78 25.08
N HIS A 271 12.08 -34.86 25.29
CA HIS A 271 11.96 -35.51 26.62
C HIS A 271 13.29 -36.11 27.08
N ALA A 272 14.09 -36.67 26.20
CA ALA A 272 15.42 -37.16 26.55
C ALA A 272 16.36 -36.02 27.00
N ALA A 273 16.33 -34.89 26.29
CA ALA A 273 17.10 -33.70 26.63
C ALA A 273 16.65 -33.11 27.98
N LEU A 274 15.36 -33.09 28.27
CA LEU A 274 14.80 -32.62 29.53
C LEU A 274 15.27 -33.49 30.71
N ALA A 275 15.19 -34.83 30.57
CA ALA A 275 15.66 -35.76 31.60
C ALA A 275 17.17 -35.65 31.90
N ALA A 276 17.98 -35.43 30.85
CA ALA A 276 19.41 -35.18 31.03
C ALA A 276 19.68 -33.89 31.83
N GLN A 277 18.94 -32.81 31.52
CA GLN A 277 19.07 -31.54 32.23
C GLN A 277 18.63 -31.62 33.70
N GLU A 278 17.70 -32.51 34.05
CA GLU A 278 17.25 -32.74 35.44
C GLU A 278 18.26 -33.59 36.22
N ALA A 279 18.98 -34.51 35.54
CA ALA A 279 19.99 -35.35 36.17
C ALA A 279 21.30 -34.60 36.51
N ASP A 280 21.56 -33.47 35.81
CA ASP A 280 22.74 -32.63 36.04
C ASP A 280 22.51 -31.57 37.16
N LYS A 281 21.33 -31.54 37.78
CA LYS A 281 20.99 -30.67 38.94
C LYS A 281 21.06 -31.41 40.25
#